data_a5b296a58493dc794f038ce264c8fe46
#
_entry.id   a5b296a58493dc794f038ce264c8fe46
#
_cell.length_a   1.000
_cell.length_b   1.000
_cell.length_c   1.000
_cell.angle_alpha   90.00
_cell.angle_beta   90.00
_cell.angle_gamma   90.00
#
_symmetry.space_group_name_H-M   'P 1'
#
loop_
_entity.id
_entity.type
_entity.pdbx_description
1 polymer ?
#
loop_
_entity_poly.entity_id
_entity_poly.type
_entity_poly.pdbx_seq_one_letter_code
_entity_poly.pdbx_strand_id
1 'polypeptide(L)'
;MQDVNICDTTLRDGEQTAGVVFANEEKFRIAKLLDKVGVDQIEAGVPVMGGDERKSIKKIVDANLDASFMGWNRAVVSDVEASLDCGVDAVAVSVSTSDIHIEKKLNESREWVLDHMTKATEFAKS
;
A
#
# COMPACT_ATOMS: atom_id res chain seq x y z
N MET A 1 -15.75 8.65 23.73
CA MET A 1 -15.33 7.41 23.02
C MET A 1 -14.19 7.80 22.10
N GLN A 2 -13.14 7.00 22.05
CA GLN A 2 -12.13 7.23 21.01
C GLN A 2 -12.71 6.81 19.66
N ASP A 3 -12.54 7.65 18.64
CA ASP A 3 -12.87 7.27 17.27
C ASP A 3 -11.90 6.19 16.81
N VAL A 4 -12.43 5.09 16.30
CA VAL A 4 -11.64 3.97 15.76
C VAL A 4 -11.84 3.95 14.25
N ASN A 5 -10.75 4.02 13.51
CA ASN A 5 -10.76 3.88 12.06
C ASN A 5 -10.41 2.44 11.67
N ILE A 6 -11.11 1.91 10.68
CA ILE A 6 -10.89 0.56 10.14
C ILE A 6 -10.12 0.67 8.84
N CYS A 7 -8.96 -0.01 8.77
CA CYS A 7 -8.20 -0.19 7.55
C CYS A 7 -8.38 -1.62 7.03
N ASP A 8 -8.90 -1.77 5.82
CA ASP A 8 -9.05 -3.06 5.15
C ASP A 8 -7.87 -3.33 4.22
N THR A 9 -7.31 -4.54 4.29
CA THR A 9 -6.14 -4.96 3.49
C THR A 9 -6.45 -6.09 2.50
N THR A 10 -7.73 -6.35 2.21
CA THR A 10 -8.16 -7.43 1.32
C THR A 10 -7.50 -7.34 -0.05
N LEU A 11 -7.41 -6.15 -0.64
CA LEU A 11 -6.86 -5.93 -1.98
C LEU A 11 -5.33 -5.95 -2.04
N ARG A 12 -4.64 -5.96 -0.91
CA ARG A 12 -3.19 -6.10 -0.84
C ARG A 12 -2.79 -7.41 -0.17
N ASP A 13 -2.99 -7.54 1.14
CA ASP A 13 -2.60 -8.73 1.90
C ASP A 13 -3.48 -9.94 1.59
N GLY A 14 -4.77 -9.72 1.46
CA GLY A 14 -5.73 -10.77 1.11
C GLY A 14 -5.44 -11.39 -0.26
N GLU A 15 -5.06 -10.59 -1.25
CA GLU A 15 -4.70 -11.06 -2.59
C GLU A 15 -3.38 -11.86 -2.61
N GLN A 16 -2.51 -11.68 -1.61
CA GLN A 16 -1.26 -12.45 -1.47
C GLN A 16 -1.50 -13.88 -0.92
N THR A 17 -2.72 -14.21 -0.56
CA THR A 17 -3.08 -15.57 -0.15
C THR A 17 -2.93 -16.55 -1.30
N ALA A 18 -2.32 -17.72 -1.03
CA ALA A 18 -2.12 -18.74 -2.04
C ALA A 18 -3.47 -19.15 -2.70
N GLY A 19 -3.50 -19.13 -4.03
CA GLY A 19 -4.70 -19.46 -4.81
C GLY A 19 -5.72 -18.33 -4.97
N VAL A 20 -5.46 -17.14 -4.44
CA VAL A 20 -6.29 -15.96 -4.64
C VAL A 20 -5.69 -15.09 -5.74
N VAL A 21 -6.50 -14.78 -6.74
CA VAL A 21 -6.18 -13.81 -7.81
C VAL A 21 -7.45 -13.06 -8.15
N PHE A 22 -7.43 -11.74 -8.01
CA PHE A 22 -8.55 -10.90 -8.40
C PHE A 22 -8.32 -10.27 -9.78
N ALA A 23 -9.34 -10.35 -10.65
CA ALA A 23 -9.36 -9.54 -11.85
C ALA A 23 -9.56 -8.05 -11.50
N ASN A 24 -9.13 -7.13 -12.38
CA ASN A 24 -9.24 -5.69 -12.13
C ASN A 24 -10.67 -5.24 -11.81
N GLU A 25 -11.67 -5.84 -12.48
CA GLU A 25 -13.09 -5.53 -12.20
C GLU A 25 -13.55 -6.05 -10.83
N GLU A 26 -13.00 -7.18 -10.38
CA GLU A 26 -13.29 -7.72 -9.05
C GLU A 26 -12.69 -6.83 -7.97
N LYS A 27 -11.42 -6.37 -8.13
CA LYS A 27 -10.78 -5.40 -7.23
C LYS A 27 -11.60 -4.12 -7.11
N PHE A 28 -12.04 -3.58 -8.24
CA PHE A 28 -12.88 -2.39 -8.26
C PHE A 28 -14.22 -2.61 -7.54
N ARG A 29 -14.85 -3.75 -7.77
CA ARG A 29 -16.11 -4.10 -7.10
C ARG A 29 -15.93 -4.28 -5.59
N ILE A 30 -14.84 -4.93 -5.17
CA ILE A 30 -14.50 -5.11 -3.74
C ILE A 30 -14.29 -3.74 -3.09
N ALA A 31 -13.50 -2.84 -3.69
CA ALA A 31 -13.29 -1.49 -3.17
C ALA A 31 -14.62 -0.74 -2.95
N LYS A 32 -15.54 -0.79 -3.93
CA LYS A 32 -16.86 -0.17 -3.80
C LYS A 32 -17.73 -0.77 -2.71
N LEU A 33 -17.63 -2.07 -2.49
CA LEU A 33 -18.39 -2.74 -1.42
C LEU A 33 -17.83 -2.40 -0.04
N LEU A 34 -16.51 -2.33 0.11
CA LEU A 34 -15.85 -1.90 1.34
C LEU A 34 -16.20 -0.45 1.69
N ASP A 35 -16.14 0.43 0.71
CA ASP A 35 -16.57 1.83 0.85
C ASP A 35 -18.03 1.92 1.30
N LYS A 36 -18.92 1.18 0.65
CA LYS A 36 -20.36 1.15 1.00
C LYS A 36 -20.63 0.63 2.42
N VAL A 37 -19.79 -0.26 2.93
CA VAL A 37 -19.89 -0.76 4.32
C VAL A 37 -19.39 0.29 5.32
N GLY A 38 -18.62 1.29 4.86
CA GLY A 38 -18.10 2.36 5.69
C GLY A 38 -16.71 2.08 6.25
N VAL A 39 -15.88 1.34 5.52
CA VAL A 39 -14.46 1.20 5.83
C VAL A 39 -13.78 2.54 5.63
N ASP A 40 -12.98 2.99 6.60
CA ASP A 40 -12.34 4.32 6.57
C ASP A 40 -11.15 4.38 5.62
N GLN A 41 -10.38 3.29 5.55
CA GLN A 41 -9.19 3.22 4.71
C GLN A 41 -9.05 1.85 4.04
N ILE A 42 -8.65 1.83 2.79
CA ILE A 42 -8.46 0.61 1.99
C ILE A 42 -7.03 0.58 1.46
N GLU A 43 -6.27 -0.47 1.79
CA GLU A 43 -4.97 -0.74 1.20
C GLU A 43 -5.18 -1.33 -0.21
N ALA A 44 -5.05 -0.48 -1.23
CA ALA A 44 -5.51 -0.76 -2.58
C ALA A 44 -4.61 -1.72 -3.37
N GLY A 45 -3.36 -1.90 -2.93
CA GLY A 45 -2.39 -2.79 -3.56
C GLY A 45 -0.95 -2.29 -3.48
N VAL A 46 -0.10 -2.77 -4.40
CA VAL A 46 1.34 -2.50 -4.45
C VAL A 46 1.70 -1.78 -5.77
N PRO A 47 1.64 -0.44 -5.84
CA PRO A 47 1.78 0.32 -7.08
C PRO A 47 3.08 0.08 -7.86
N VAL A 48 4.20 -0.21 -7.17
CA VAL A 48 5.49 -0.49 -7.81
C VAL A 48 5.48 -1.76 -8.67
N MET A 49 4.53 -2.67 -8.48
CA MET A 49 4.37 -3.85 -9.35
C MET A 49 4.06 -3.47 -10.81
N GLY A 50 3.55 -2.27 -11.03
CA GLY A 50 3.26 -1.77 -12.38
C GLY A 50 2.10 -2.47 -13.07
N GLY A 51 2.08 -2.40 -14.41
CA GLY A 51 1.14 -3.18 -15.24
C GLY A 51 -0.32 -3.03 -14.85
N ASP A 52 -1.02 -4.15 -14.72
CA ASP A 52 -2.45 -4.19 -14.40
C ASP A 52 -2.73 -3.83 -12.95
N GLU A 53 -1.80 -4.11 -12.04
CA GLU A 53 -1.91 -3.69 -10.63
C GLU A 53 -2.07 -2.17 -10.53
N ARG A 54 -1.17 -1.43 -11.18
CA ARG A 54 -1.19 0.04 -11.20
C ARG A 54 -2.45 0.60 -11.86
N LYS A 55 -2.91 -0.01 -12.95
CA LYS A 55 -4.17 0.37 -13.63
C LYS A 55 -5.37 0.18 -12.72
N SER A 56 -5.41 -0.95 -12.01
CA SER A 56 -6.47 -1.27 -11.07
C SER A 56 -6.54 -0.26 -9.92
N ILE A 57 -5.39 0.06 -9.31
CA ILE A 57 -5.28 1.05 -8.23
C ILE A 57 -5.76 2.42 -8.72
N LYS A 58 -5.27 2.89 -9.87
CA LYS A 58 -5.71 4.18 -10.45
C LYS A 58 -7.22 4.21 -10.69
N LYS A 59 -7.79 3.15 -11.24
CA LYS A 59 -9.24 3.05 -11.47
C LYS A 59 -10.04 3.17 -10.17
N ILE A 60 -9.55 2.57 -9.08
CA ILE A 60 -10.18 2.64 -7.77
C ILE A 60 -10.10 4.06 -7.21
N VAL A 61 -8.92 4.66 -7.23
CA VAL A 61 -8.69 6.03 -6.74
C VAL A 61 -9.53 7.04 -7.51
N ASP A 62 -9.59 6.93 -8.83
CA ASP A 62 -10.35 7.84 -9.72
C ASP A 62 -11.88 7.72 -9.54
N ALA A 63 -12.36 6.72 -8.80
CA ALA A 63 -13.78 6.49 -8.56
C ALA A 63 -14.40 7.47 -7.55
N ASN A 64 -13.60 8.29 -6.87
CA ASN A 64 -14.03 9.27 -5.86
C ASN A 64 -14.95 8.65 -4.79
N LEU A 65 -14.55 7.52 -4.23
CA LEU A 65 -15.21 6.88 -3.10
C LEU A 65 -14.90 7.66 -1.80
N ASP A 66 -15.67 7.40 -0.74
CA ASP A 66 -15.51 8.09 0.55
C ASP A 66 -14.30 7.57 1.34
N ALA A 67 -13.94 6.29 1.19
CA ALA A 67 -12.78 5.68 1.83
C ALA A 67 -11.46 6.30 1.34
N SER A 68 -10.49 6.45 2.25
CA SER A 68 -9.10 6.79 1.92
C SER A 68 -8.38 5.60 1.29
N PHE A 69 -7.67 5.81 0.19
CA PHE A 69 -6.90 4.75 -0.47
C PHE A 69 -5.43 4.84 -0.15
N MET A 70 -4.83 3.70 0.22
CA MET A 70 -3.43 3.59 0.60
C MET A 70 -2.69 2.62 -0.33
N GLY A 71 -1.49 3.01 -0.78
CA GLY A 71 -0.56 2.13 -1.48
C GLY A 71 0.47 1.54 -0.52
N TRP A 72 0.79 0.25 -0.68
CA TRP A 72 1.84 -0.40 0.09
C TRP A 72 3.20 -0.28 -0.60
N ASN A 73 4.24 0.06 0.16
CA ASN A 73 5.58 0.33 -0.34
C ASN A 73 6.65 -0.28 0.56
N ARG A 74 7.73 -0.76 -0.03
CA ARG A 74 8.99 -0.92 0.70
C ARG A 74 9.54 0.47 1.06
N ALA A 75 10.46 0.54 2.03
CA ALA A 75 11.17 1.79 2.37
C ALA A 75 12.16 2.19 1.26
N VAL A 76 11.64 2.42 0.07
CA VAL A 76 12.38 2.80 -1.15
C VAL A 76 11.64 3.95 -1.82
N VAL A 77 12.34 5.04 -2.11
CA VAL A 77 11.74 6.25 -2.69
C VAL A 77 10.97 5.97 -3.98
N SER A 78 11.51 5.13 -4.88
CA SER A 78 10.82 4.78 -6.14
C SER A 78 9.51 4.01 -5.95
N ASP A 79 9.37 3.25 -4.85
CA ASP A 79 8.10 2.58 -4.54
C ASP A 79 7.05 3.62 -4.11
N VAL A 80 7.46 4.58 -3.28
CA VAL A 80 6.60 5.69 -2.84
C VAL A 80 6.19 6.57 -4.02
N GLU A 81 7.13 6.91 -4.92
CA GLU A 81 6.85 7.64 -6.14
C GLU A 81 5.77 6.95 -6.99
N ALA A 82 5.87 5.62 -7.16
CA ALA A 82 4.87 4.85 -7.88
C ALA A 82 3.47 4.93 -7.23
N SER A 83 3.40 5.01 -5.90
CA SER A 83 2.15 5.21 -5.17
C SER A 83 1.58 6.61 -5.39
N LEU A 84 2.41 7.64 -5.27
CA LEU A 84 1.99 9.03 -5.52
C LEU A 84 1.50 9.24 -6.95
N ASP A 85 2.16 8.61 -7.94
CA ASP A 85 1.72 8.62 -9.34
C ASP A 85 0.36 7.95 -9.58
N CYS A 86 -0.07 7.08 -8.69
CA CYS A 86 -1.42 6.49 -8.71
C CYS A 86 -2.47 7.42 -8.09
N GLY A 87 -2.06 8.48 -7.40
CA GLY A 87 -2.97 9.44 -6.76
C GLY A 87 -3.56 8.93 -5.45
N VAL A 88 -2.90 7.98 -4.76
CA VAL A 88 -3.38 7.47 -3.46
C VAL A 88 -3.35 8.56 -2.38
N ASP A 89 -4.26 8.48 -1.41
CA ASP A 89 -4.38 9.45 -0.31
C ASP A 89 -3.32 9.23 0.79
N ALA A 90 -2.80 8.00 0.88
CA ALA A 90 -1.84 7.60 1.90
C ALA A 90 -0.85 6.57 1.36
N VAL A 91 0.30 6.45 2.02
CA VAL A 91 1.30 5.43 1.73
C VAL A 91 1.65 4.65 3.00
N ALA A 92 1.62 3.32 2.92
CA ALA A 92 2.23 2.45 3.91
C ALA A 92 3.69 2.21 3.52
N VAL A 93 4.61 2.48 4.43
CA VAL A 93 6.05 2.22 4.22
C VAL A 93 6.49 1.10 5.14
N SER A 94 7.03 0.03 4.57
CA SER A 94 7.42 -1.17 5.29
C SER A 94 8.88 -1.53 5.07
N VAL A 95 9.54 -1.97 6.14
CA VAL A 95 10.91 -2.49 6.12
C VAL A 95 11.08 -3.57 7.18
N SER A 96 11.98 -4.54 6.93
CA SER A 96 12.32 -5.56 7.91
C SER A 96 13.12 -4.94 9.07
N THR A 97 12.74 -5.24 10.32
CA THR A 97 13.33 -4.67 11.54
C THR A 97 14.06 -5.67 12.42
N SER A 98 13.92 -6.98 12.18
CA SER A 98 14.69 -7.98 12.92
C SER A 98 16.13 -8.07 12.41
N ASP A 99 17.09 -8.27 13.32
CA ASP A 99 18.49 -8.40 12.97
C ASP A 99 18.74 -9.51 11.92
N ILE A 100 18.09 -10.65 12.07
CA ILE A 100 18.18 -11.75 11.11
C ILE A 100 17.76 -11.31 9.71
N HIS A 101 16.65 -10.57 9.56
CA HIS A 101 16.22 -10.08 8.26
C HIS A 101 17.11 -8.97 7.72
N ILE A 102 17.59 -8.07 8.57
CA ILE A 102 18.50 -7.00 8.17
C ILE A 102 19.80 -7.61 7.63
N GLU A 103 20.41 -8.53 8.36
CA GLU A 103 21.68 -9.15 7.98
C GLU A 103 21.56 -10.15 6.83
N LYS A 104 20.55 -11.06 6.87
CA LYS A 104 20.47 -12.21 5.94
C LYS A 104 19.60 -11.97 4.72
N LYS A 105 18.61 -11.12 4.82
CA LYS A 105 17.69 -10.81 3.70
C LYS A 105 18.06 -9.52 2.99
N LEU A 106 18.34 -8.45 3.75
CA LEU A 106 18.71 -7.15 3.18
C LEU A 106 20.22 -7.04 2.94
N ASN A 107 21.04 -7.78 3.69
CA ASN A 107 22.52 -7.69 3.71
C ASN A 107 22.99 -6.26 4.03
N GLU A 108 22.37 -5.63 5.02
CA GLU A 108 22.54 -4.23 5.37
C GLU A 108 22.69 -4.04 6.88
N SER A 109 22.73 -2.81 7.36
CA SER A 109 22.81 -2.44 8.77
C SER A 109 21.52 -1.82 9.30
N ARG A 110 21.41 -1.70 10.62
CA ARG A 110 20.28 -0.99 11.27
C ARG A 110 20.24 0.49 10.85
N GLU A 111 21.41 1.12 10.72
CA GLU A 111 21.53 2.51 10.27
C GLU A 111 20.98 2.67 8.84
N TRP A 112 21.28 1.72 7.97
CA TRP A 112 20.73 1.69 6.61
C TRP A 112 19.19 1.64 6.63
N VAL A 113 18.61 0.79 7.49
CA VAL A 113 17.14 0.67 7.63
C VAL A 113 16.52 2.00 8.08
N LEU A 114 17.12 2.65 9.09
CA LEU A 114 16.65 3.95 9.59
C LEU A 114 16.75 5.04 8.52
N ASP A 115 17.85 5.10 7.79
CA ASP A 115 18.06 6.06 6.70
C ASP A 115 17.03 5.89 5.58
N HIS A 116 16.77 4.65 5.16
CA HIS A 116 15.80 4.35 4.10
C HIS A 116 14.36 4.66 4.52
N MET A 117 13.99 4.30 5.77
CA MET A 117 12.70 4.69 6.33
C MET A 117 12.51 6.20 6.35
N THR A 118 13.53 6.93 6.81
CA THR A 118 13.51 8.39 6.88
C THR A 118 13.34 8.99 5.48
N LYS A 119 14.17 8.61 4.52
CA LYS A 119 14.11 9.10 3.14
C LYS A 119 12.78 8.84 2.46
N ALA A 120 12.26 7.62 2.58
CA ALA A 120 10.96 7.26 1.99
C ALA A 120 9.81 8.07 2.62
N THR A 121 9.85 8.27 3.95
CA THR A 121 8.82 9.04 4.66
C THR A 121 8.89 10.53 4.34
N GLU A 122 10.09 11.11 4.28
CA GLU A 122 10.27 12.51 3.89
C GLU A 122 9.82 12.76 2.46
N PHE A 123 10.15 11.86 1.54
CA PHE A 123 9.69 11.92 0.15
C PHE A 123 8.17 11.86 0.05
N ALA A 124 7.52 10.98 0.82
CA ALA A 124 6.06 10.86 0.84
C ALA A 124 5.35 12.14 1.32
N LYS A 125 6.03 12.96 2.14
CA LYS A 125 5.50 14.21 2.70
C LYS A 125 5.80 15.45 1.85
N SER A 126 6.73 15.34 0.93
CA SER A 126 7.12 16.47 0.08
C SER A 126 6.11 16.71 -1.04
#